data_d8bc59ba61ac91e5bcf9dde7f9468b53
#
_entry.id   d8bc59ba61ac91e5bcf9dde7f9468b53
#
_cell.length_a   1.000
_cell.length_b   1.000
_cell.length_c   1.000
_cell.angle_alpha   90.00
_cell.angle_beta   90.00
_cell.angle_gamma   90.00
#
_symmetry.space_group_name_H-M   'P 1'
#
loop_
_entity.id
_entity.type
_entity.pdbx_description
1 polymer ?
#
loop_
_entity_poly.entity_id
_entity_poly.type
_entity_poly.pdbx_seq_one_letter_code
_entity_poly.pdbx_strand_id
1 'polypeptide(L)'
;MELIYKGAALAYNGYMAWKFERLLQKAEDHGMTPEELSNSDQRFALYMRVGRAFEACSEKEVVDFISNVMVGGISSGDADQHPDLVQMALSAVSNLTKIELNLLLLLREHQPNDLSSRKGFQGFLQDVEDRLFLQRAEATGILYGLLRTGLVLPPDTGPWAESTIYGFRLTSLADTLFGYVSYRKRHHQ
;
A
#
# COMPACT_ATOMS: atom_id res chain seq x y z
N MET A 1 3.63 -5.16 38.94
CA MET A 1 2.91 -4.51 37.84
C MET A 1 3.76 -3.44 37.16
N GLU A 2 4.47 -2.57 37.87
CA GLU A 2 5.27 -1.47 37.31
C GLU A 2 6.41 -1.91 36.36
N LEU A 3 7.09 -3.02 36.68
CA LEU A 3 8.17 -3.58 35.81
C LEU A 3 7.64 -4.11 34.47
N ILE A 4 6.46 -4.69 34.44
CA ILE A 4 5.81 -5.19 33.21
C ILE A 4 5.41 -4.01 32.32
N TYR A 5 4.92 -2.93 32.92
CA TYR A 5 4.53 -1.73 32.19
C TYR A 5 5.73 -1.01 31.56
N LYS A 6 6.85 -0.90 32.29
CA LYS A 6 8.10 -0.32 31.78
C LYS A 6 8.70 -1.17 30.65
N GLY A 7 8.66 -2.51 30.78
CA GLY A 7 9.13 -3.42 29.75
C GLY A 7 8.30 -3.34 28.46
N ALA A 8 6.98 -3.28 28.56
CA ALA A 8 6.07 -3.12 27.43
C ALA A 8 6.25 -1.78 26.72
N ALA A 9 6.41 -0.68 27.48
CA ALA A 9 6.66 0.65 26.91
C ALA A 9 7.99 0.72 26.16
N LEU A 10 9.05 0.11 26.70
CA LEU A 10 10.36 0.05 26.01
C LEU A 10 10.29 -0.78 24.73
N ALA A 11 9.60 -1.92 24.74
CA ALA A 11 9.41 -2.74 23.55
C ALA A 11 8.59 -2.02 22.49
N TYR A 12 7.51 -1.32 22.87
CA TYR A 12 6.71 -0.52 21.95
C TYR A 12 7.52 0.63 21.32
N ASN A 13 8.28 1.38 22.13
CA ASN A 13 9.11 2.47 21.64
C ASN A 13 10.20 1.96 20.68
N GLY A 14 10.85 0.83 21.00
CA GLY A 14 11.83 0.20 20.10
C GLY A 14 11.21 -0.25 18.78
N TYR A 15 10.00 -0.82 18.85
CA TYR A 15 9.27 -1.26 17.67
C TYR A 15 8.84 -0.10 16.77
N MET A 16 8.37 1.01 17.35
CA MET A 16 8.03 2.21 16.58
C MET A 16 9.28 2.89 16.02
N ALA A 17 10.38 2.96 16.79
CA ALA A 17 11.65 3.52 16.31
C ALA A 17 12.13 2.80 15.06
N TRP A 18 12.12 1.46 15.05
CA TRP A 18 12.48 0.67 13.88
C TRP A 18 11.66 1.02 12.63
N LYS A 19 10.33 1.25 12.76
CA LYS A 19 9.48 1.63 11.61
C LYS A 19 9.84 3.00 11.07
N PHE A 20 10.10 3.96 11.95
CA PHE A 20 10.55 5.29 11.53
C PHE A 20 11.96 5.26 10.93
N GLU A 21 12.87 4.44 11.44
CA GLU A 21 14.18 4.21 10.80
C GLU A 21 14.02 3.72 9.35
N ARG A 22 13.04 2.83 9.09
CA ARG A 22 12.73 2.38 7.73
C ARG A 22 12.25 3.53 6.84
N LEU A 23 11.38 4.41 7.36
CA LEU A 23 10.93 5.60 6.64
C LEU A 23 12.11 6.54 6.32
N LEU A 24 12.97 6.80 7.30
CA LEU A 24 14.15 7.66 7.13
C LEU A 24 15.12 7.06 6.11
N GLN A 25 15.35 5.75 6.15
CA GLN A 25 16.17 5.08 5.15
C GLN A 25 15.59 5.24 3.74
N LYS A 26 14.27 5.12 3.57
CA LYS A 26 13.61 5.35 2.28
C LYS A 26 13.73 6.80 1.81
N ALA A 27 13.63 7.76 2.72
CA ALA A 27 13.84 9.17 2.41
C ALA A 27 15.28 9.43 1.94
N GLU A 28 16.27 8.88 2.63
CA GLU A 28 17.68 8.96 2.27
C GLU A 28 17.96 8.32 0.90
N ASP A 29 17.40 7.13 0.61
CA ASP A 29 17.48 6.46 -0.69
C ASP A 29 16.95 7.33 -1.84
N HIS A 30 16.06 8.29 -1.54
CA HIS A 30 15.51 9.28 -2.47
C HIS A 30 16.23 10.65 -2.41
N GLY A 31 17.31 10.75 -1.64
CA GLY A 31 18.10 11.99 -1.49
C GLY A 31 17.39 13.08 -0.69
N MET A 32 16.46 12.69 0.21
CA MET A 32 15.78 13.61 1.11
C MET A 32 16.41 13.57 2.50
N THR A 33 16.43 14.72 3.17
CA THR A 33 16.79 14.80 4.58
C THR A 33 15.59 14.48 5.48
N PRO A 34 15.81 14.08 6.74
CA PRO A 34 14.73 13.87 7.70
C PRO A 34 13.82 15.10 7.88
N GLU A 35 14.38 16.30 7.82
CA GLU A 35 13.67 17.55 7.97
C GLU A 35 12.68 17.78 6.82
N GLU A 36 13.02 17.35 5.61
CA GLU A 36 12.16 17.50 4.42
C GLU A 36 10.89 16.67 4.49
N LEU A 37 10.86 15.64 5.36
CA LEU A 37 9.64 14.84 5.57
C LEU A 37 8.54 15.59 6.30
N SER A 38 8.86 16.68 7.01
CA SER A 38 7.93 17.39 7.88
C SER A 38 8.11 18.92 7.87
N ASN A 39 8.75 19.47 6.83
CA ASN A 39 9.12 20.89 6.75
C ASN A 39 7.97 21.85 6.37
N SER A 40 6.77 21.33 6.13
CA SER A 40 5.53 22.10 5.91
C SER A 40 4.39 21.48 6.71
N ASP A 41 3.30 22.23 6.93
CA ASP A 41 2.12 21.76 7.66
C ASP A 41 1.52 20.53 6.96
N GLN A 42 1.48 20.53 5.62
CA GLN A 42 0.98 19.43 4.81
C GLN A 42 1.84 18.17 4.99
N ARG A 43 3.15 18.28 4.87
CA ARG A 43 4.08 17.17 5.06
C ARG A 43 4.08 16.66 6.50
N PHE A 44 4.00 17.57 7.47
CA PHE A 44 3.87 17.18 8.86
C PHE A 44 2.58 16.39 9.13
N ALA A 45 1.45 16.83 8.55
CA ALA A 45 0.19 16.07 8.65
C ALA A 45 0.30 14.67 8.04
N LEU A 46 0.98 14.52 6.89
CA LEU A 46 1.26 13.22 6.27
C LEU A 46 2.17 12.36 7.16
N TYR A 47 3.23 12.95 7.73
CA TYR A 47 4.15 12.27 8.65
C TYR A 47 3.41 11.71 9.87
N MET A 48 2.51 12.51 10.48
CA MET A 48 1.67 12.06 11.59
C MET A 48 0.70 10.94 11.19
N ARG A 49 0.20 10.98 9.96
CA ARG A 49 -0.67 9.90 9.42
C ARG A 49 0.10 8.60 9.24
N VAL A 50 1.33 8.68 8.72
CA VAL A 50 2.22 7.51 8.62
C VAL A 50 2.52 6.91 9.99
N GLY A 51 2.76 7.74 11.01
CA GLY A 51 2.93 7.27 12.39
C GLY A 51 1.76 6.43 12.88
N ARG A 52 0.51 6.89 12.64
CA ARG A 52 -0.70 6.13 12.98
C ARG A 52 -0.83 4.84 12.16
N ALA A 53 -0.49 4.87 10.87
CA ALA A 53 -0.48 3.68 10.03
C ALA A 53 0.53 2.65 10.54
N PHE A 54 1.68 3.12 11.00
CA PHE A 54 2.71 2.26 11.61
C PHE A 54 2.25 1.61 12.93
N GLU A 55 1.42 2.28 13.72
CA GLU A 55 0.83 1.66 14.91
C GLU A 55 -0.03 0.45 14.55
N ALA A 56 -0.76 0.52 13.44
CA ALA A 56 -1.70 -0.51 13.01
C ALA A 56 -1.02 -1.68 12.28
N CYS A 57 0.17 -1.50 11.68
CA CYS A 57 0.82 -2.55 10.88
C CYS A 57 1.97 -3.22 11.62
N SER A 58 2.08 -4.56 11.47
CA SER A 58 3.14 -5.37 12.08
C SER A 58 4.20 -5.84 11.08
N GLU A 59 3.86 -5.87 9.81
CA GLU A 59 4.64 -6.52 8.77
C GLU A 59 5.63 -5.55 8.12
N LYS A 60 6.89 -5.97 8.02
CA LYS A 60 7.96 -5.16 7.43
C LYS A 60 7.64 -4.67 6.03
N GLU A 61 7.09 -5.55 5.19
CA GLU A 61 6.75 -5.25 3.81
C GLU A 61 5.68 -4.16 3.70
N VAL A 62 4.71 -4.15 4.63
CA VAL A 62 3.68 -3.10 4.69
C VAL A 62 4.28 -1.78 5.16
N VAL A 63 5.16 -1.82 6.17
CA VAL A 63 5.92 -0.62 6.63
C VAL A 63 6.71 -0.01 5.49
N ASP A 64 7.47 -0.84 4.75
CA ASP A 64 8.26 -0.40 3.60
C ASP A 64 7.38 0.18 2.49
N PHE A 65 6.21 -0.41 2.26
CA PHE A 65 5.27 0.06 1.25
C PHE A 65 4.67 1.42 1.62
N ILE A 66 4.20 1.60 2.85
CA ILE A 66 3.70 2.88 3.39
C ILE A 66 4.80 3.96 3.30
N SER A 67 6.03 3.60 3.67
CA SER A 67 7.18 4.52 3.60
C SER A 67 7.44 4.97 2.16
N ASN A 68 7.42 4.04 1.20
CA ASN A 68 7.59 4.38 -0.22
C ASN A 68 6.47 5.29 -0.74
N VAL A 69 5.22 5.09 -0.31
CA VAL A 69 4.08 5.96 -0.70
C VAL A 69 4.30 7.39 -0.20
N MET A 70 4.69 7.56 1.07
CA MET A 70 4.96 8.90 1.62
C MET A 70 6.13 9.57 0.89
N VAL A 71 7.25 8.87 0.79
CA VAL A 71 8.48 9.40 0.18
C VAL A 71 8.24 9.74 -1.30
N GLY A 72 7.56 8.86 -2.03
CA GLY A 72 7.19 9.10 -3.44
C GLY A 72 6.23 10.28 -3.60
N GLY A 73 5.24 10.43 -2.74
CA GLY A 73 4.32 11.56 -2.74
C GLY A 73 5.02 12.91 -2.47
N ILE A 74 6.05 12.92 -1.62
CA ILE A 74 6.89 14.11 -1.39
C ILE A 74 7.80 14.35 -2.59
N SER A 75 8.47 13.31 -3.10
CA SER A 75 9.42 13.42 -4.21
C SER A 75 8.76 13.85 -5.53
N SER A 76 7.49 13.47 -5.75
CA SER A 76 6.70 13.91 -6.91
C SER A 76 6.24 15.37 -6.79
N GLY A 77 6.24 15.94 -5.61
CA GLY A 77 5.68 17.26 -5.29
C GLY A 77 4.19 17.23 -4.93
N ASP A 78 3.53 16.09 -5.02
CA ASP A 78 2.10 15.96 -4.74
C ASP A 78 1.77 16.19 -3.25
N ALA A 79 2.72 15.92 -2.35
CA ALA A 79 2.54 16.21 -0.94
C ALA A 79 2.26 17.71 -0.66
N ASP A 80 2.78 18.60 -1.51
CA ASP A 80 2.60 20.04 -1.41
C ASP A 80 1.51 20.57 -2.33
N GLN A 81 1.36 20.00 -3.54
CA GLN A 81 0.42 20.47 -4.57
C GLN A 81 -0.97 19.79 -4.46
N HIS A 82 -1.00 18.53 -4.12
CA HIS A 82 -2.19 17.68 -4.05
C HIS A 82 -2.19 16.81 -2.78
N PRO A 83 -2.07 17.39 -1.56
CA PRO A 83 -1.90 16.63 -0.32
C PRO A 83 -3.02 15.63 -0.07
N ASP A 84 -4.23 15.90 -0.54
CA ASP A 84 -5.37 14.99 -0.41
C ASP A 84 -5.16 13.66 -1.15
N LEU A 85 -4.52 13.69 -2.33
CA LEU A 85 -4.21 12.46 -3.09
C LEU A 85 -3.23 11.58 -2.30
N VAL A 86 -2.18 12.17 -1.74
CA VAL A 86 -1.21 11.44 -0.92
C VAL A 86 -1.87 10.91 0.35
N GLN A 87 -2.75 11.71 0.98
CA GLN A 87 -3.53 11.27 2.14
C GLN A 87 -4.46 10.10 1.82
N MET A 88 -5.15 10.14 0.68
CA MET A 88 -6.01 9.05 0.21
C MET A 88 -5.19 7.78 -0.02
N ALA A 89 -4.05 7.87 -0.71
CA ALA A 89 -3.16 6.75 -0.95
C ALA A 89 -2.64 6.14 0.36
N LEU A 90 -2.16 6.97 1.31
CA LEU A 90 -1.73 6.51 2.63
C LEU A 90 -2.87 5.85 3.42
N SER A 91 -4.09 6.43 3.36
CA SER A 91 -5.26 5.86 4.05
C SER A 91 -5.66 4.50 3.48
N ALA A 92 -5.56 4.34 2.16
CA ALA A 92 -5.89 3.09 1.48
C ALA A 92 -4.96 1.93 1.89
N VAL A 93 -3.69 2.23 2.21
CA VAL A 93 -2.68 1.21 2.56
C VAL A 93 -2.48 1.02 4.06
N SER A 94 -2.92 1.95 4.90
CA SER A 94 -2.65 1.96 6.35
C SER A 94 -3.18 0.73 7.11
N ASN A 95 -4.19 0.06 6.56
CA ASN A 95 -4.84 -1.10 7.18
C ASN A 95 -4.71 -2.38 6.31
N LEU A 96 -3.74 -2.40 5.38
CA LEU A 96 -3.48 -3.61 4.61
C LEU A 96 -2.72 -4.63 5.47
N THR A 97 -3.16 -5.88 5.39
CA THR A 97 -2.35 -7.01 5.82
C THR A 97 -1.29 -7.32 4.76
N LYS A 98 -0.25 -8.06 5.13
CA LYS A 98 0.78 -8.52 4.18
C LYS A 98 0.17 -9.30 3.02
N ILE A 99 -0.82 -10.15 3.31
CA ILE A 99 -1.44 -10.99 2.29
C ILE A 99 -2.27 -10.15 1.30
N GLU A 100 -2.98 -9.13 1.79
CA GLU A 100 -3.71 -8.17 0.95
C GLU A 100 -2.76 -7.35 0.07
N LEU A 101 -1.62 -6.90 0.63
CA LEU A 101 -0.59 -6.21 -0.12
C LEU A 101 -0.02 -7.10 -1.23
N ASN A 102 0.34 -8.35 -0.91
CA ASN A 102 0.87 -9.28 -1.90
C ASN A 102 -0.13 -9.56 -3.02
N LEU A 103 -1.42 -9.73 -2.67
CA LEU A 103 -2.48 -9.94 -3.67
C LEU A 103 -2.69 -8.70 -4.54
N LEU A 104 -2.60 -7.51 -3.97
CA LEU A 104 -2.70 -6.23 -4.68
C LEU A 104 -1.52 -6.06 -5.68
N LEU A 105 -0.29 -6.41 -5.25
CA LEU A 105 0.89 -6.39 -6.11
C LEU A 105 0.76 -7.38 -7.27
N LEU A 106 0.28 -8.59 -6.99
CA LEU A 106 0.06 -9.61 -8.02
C LEU A 106 -1.05 -9.17 -9.00
N LEU A 107 -2.12 -8.55 -8.52
CA LEU A 107 -3.17 -7.98 -9.37
C LEU A 107 -2.58 -6.89 -10.30
N ARG A 108 -1.65 -6.08 -9.81
CA ARG A 108 -0.93 -5.08 -10.61
C ARG A 108 -0.08 -5.72 -11.72
N GLU A 109 0.62 -6.81 -11.42
CA GLU A 109 1.42 -7.55 -12.40
C GLU A 109 0.55 -8.12 -13.54
N HIS A 110 -0.67 -8.56 -13.22
CA HIS A 110 -1.62 -9.13 -14.17
C HIS A 110 -2.51 -8.11 -14.91
N GLN A 111 -2.53 -6.85 -14.48
CA GLN A 111 -3.39 -5.82 -15.09
C GLN A 111 -3.22 -5.66 -16.61
N PRO A 112 -2.02 -5.81 -17.23
CA PRO A 112 -1.86 -5.81 -18.68
C PRO A 112 -2.54 -7.01 -19.37
N ASN A 113 -2.76 -8.10 -18.63
CA ASN A 113 -3.45 -9.30 -19.12
C ASN A 113 -4.94 -9.13 -18.83
N ASP A 114 -5.77 -9.06 -19.83
CA ASP A 114 -7.23 -8.87 -19.71
C ASP A 114 -7.86 -9.70 -18.58
N LEU A 115 -7.85 -9.16 -17.35
CA LEU A 115 -8.43 -9.80 -16.16
C LEU A 115 -9.97 -9.88 -16.23
N SER A 116 -10.60 -9.18 -17.18
CA SER A 116 -12.01 -9.29 -17.47
C SER A 116 -12.35 -10.57 -18.22
N SER A 117 -11.36 -11.21 -18.83
CA SER A 117 -11.51 -12.50 -19.48
C SER A 117 -11.36 -13.66 -18.50
N ARG A 118 -12.10 -14.73 -18.74
CA ARG A 118 -11.97 -15.97 -17.95
C ARG A 118 -10.53 -16.50 -17.93
N LYS A 119 -9.84 -16.45 -19.08
CA LYS A 119 -8.46 -16.97 -19.21
C LYS A 119 -7.47 -16.12 -18.42
N GLY A 120 -7.56 -14.78 -18.51
CA GLY A 120 -6.68 -13.88 -17.78
C GLY A 120 -6.86 -14.00 -16.27
N PHE A 121 -8.11 -14.07 -15.80
CA PHE A 121 -8.41 -14.25 -14.39
C PHE A 121 -7.99 -15.63 -13.85
N GLN A 122 -8.14 -16.69 -14.65
CA GLN A 122 -7.64 -18.01 -14.28
C GLN A 122 -6.10 -18.04 -14.15
N GLY A 123 -5.38 -17.36 -15.05
CA GLY A 123 -3.93 -17.19 -14.93
C GLY A 123 -3.52 -16.46 -13.65
N PHE A 124 -4.22 -15.37 -13.33
CA PHE A 124 -4.03 -14.67 -12.06
C PHE A 124 -4.26 -15.59 -10.84
N LEU A 125 -5.38 -16.33 -10.81
CA LEU A 125 -5.66 -17.25 -9.70
C LEU A 125 -4.65 -18.39 -9.61
N GLN A 126 -4.09 -18.86 -10.73
CA GLN A 126 -3.02 -19.84 -10.69
C GLN A 126 -1.77 -19.28 -10.03
N ASP A 127 -1.36 -18.04 -10.39
CA ASP A 127 -0.22 -17.40 -9.75
C ASP A 127 -0.46 -17.12 -8.26
N VAL A 128 -1.72 -16.85 -7.86
CA VAL A 128 -2.09 -16.74 -6.45
C VAL A 128 -1.88 -18.07 -5.72
N GLU A 129 -2.31 -19.18 -6.29
CA GLU A 129 -2.11 -20.53 -5.73
C GLU A 129 -0.60 -20.85 -5.62
N ASP A 130 0.17 -20.57 -6.68
CA ASP A 130 1.58 -20.95 -6.77
C ASP A 130 2.50 -20.07 -5.91
N ARG A 131 2.22 -18.76 -5.83
CA ARG A 131 3.11 -17.77 -5.17
C ARG A 131 2.67 -17.38 -3.77
N LEU A 132 1.36 -17.38 -3.51
CA LEU A 132 0.80 -16.96 -2.21
C LEU A 132 0.24 -18.14 -1.40
N PHE A 133 0.18 -19.34 -1.99
CA PHE A 133 -0.36 -20.56 -1.38
C PHE A 133 -1.80 -20.39 -0.86
N LEU A 134 -2.59 -19.58 -1.57
CA LEU A 134 -3.99 -19.32 -1.25
C LEU A 134 -4.90 -20.12 -2.18
N GLN A 135 -5.96 -20.71 -1.62
CA GLN A 135 -7.02 -21.28 -2.43
C GLN A 135 -7.82 -20.19 -3.15
N ARG A 136 -8.42 -20.52 -4.29
CA ARG A 136 -9.21 -19.58 -5.11
C ARG A 136 -10.31 -18.87 -4.33
N ALA A 137 -11.01 -19.60 -3.47
CA ALA A 137 -12.09 -19.06 -2.65
C ALA A 137 -11.56 -18.01 -1.64
N GLU A 138 -10.40 -18.29 -1.02
CA GLU A 138 -9.74 -17.38 -0.11
C GLU A 138 -9.26 -16.12 -0.83
N ALA A 139 -8.58 -16.28 -1.97
CA ALA A 139 -8.14 -15.16 -2.80
C ALA A 139 -9.31 -14.27 -3.20
N THR A 140 -10.42 -14.86 -3.62
CA THR A 140 -11.65 -14.13 -3.97
C THR A 140 -12.20 -13.37 -2.77
N GLY A 141 -12.26 -14.00 -1.60
CA GLY A 141 -12.67 -13.33 -0.35
C GLY A 141 -11.80 -12.13 0.00
N ILE A 142 -10.48 -12.26 -0.15
CA ILE A 142 -9.52 -11.16 0.10
C ILE A 142 -9.70 -10.04 -0.93
N LEU A 143 -9.92 -10.36 -2.23
CA LEU A 143 -10.20 -9.35 -3.26
C LEU A 143 -11.46 -8.53 -2.93
N TYR A 144 -12.52 -9.18 -2.48
CA TYR A 144 -13.72 -8.48 -1.99
C TYR A 144 -13.41 -7.62 -0.75
N GLY A 145 -12.56 -8.11 0.16
CA GLY A 145 -12.06 -7.33 1.30
C GLY A 145 -11.30 -6.07 0.88
N LEU A 146 -10.54 -6.13 -0.21
CA LEU A 146 -9.78 -5.00 -0.75
C LEU A 146 -10.66 -3.88 -1.31
N LEU A 147 -11.94 -4.13 -1.63
CA LEU A 147 -12.87 -3.08 -2.09
C LEU A 147 -12.99 -1.94 -1.06
N ARG A 148 -12.87 -2.24 0.25
CA ARG A 148 -12.91 -1.22 1.31
C ARG A 148 -11.80 -0.16 1.20
N THR A 149 -10.71 -0.49 0.52
CA THR A 149 -9.56 0.42 0.36
C THR A 149 -9.73 1.43 -0.76
N GLY A 150 -10.69 1.20 -1.67
CA GLY A 150 -10.84 1.98 -2.89
C GLY A 150 -9.75 1.73 -3.94
N LEU A 151 -8.84 0.76 -3.72
CA LEU A 151 -7.76 0.41 -4.67
C LEU A 151 -8.22 -0.57 -5.75
N VAL A 152 -9.29 -1.31 -5.48
CA VAL A 152 -9.81 -2.35 -6.36
C VAL A 152 -11.28 -2.08 -6.63
N LEU A 153 -11.72 -2.31 -7.86
CA LEU A 153 -13.12 -2.35 -8.28
C LEU A 153 -13.59 -3.79 -8.44
N PRO A 154 -14.85 -4.07 -8.09
CA PRO A 154 -15.43 -5.39 -8.33
C PRO A 154 -15.61 -5.65 -9.84
N PRO A 155 -15.84 -6.90 -10.22
CA PRO A 155 -16.30 -7.25 -11.56
C PRO A 155 -17.55 -6.47 -11.95
N ASP A 156 -17.65 -6.03 -13.20
CA ASP A 156 -18.87 -5.44 -13.74
C ASP A 156 -19.96 -6.53 -13.83
N THR A 157 -20.82 -6.57 -12.84
CA THR A 157 -22.01 -7.43 -12.85
C THR A 157 -23.14 -6.64 -13.50
N GLY A 158 -23.21 -6.66 -14.84
CA GLY A 158 -24.40 -6.20 -15.54
C GLY A 158 -25.59 -7.14 -15.25
N PRO A 159 -26.84 -6.68 -15.41
CA PRO A 159 -28.04 -7.49 -15.14
C PRO A 159 -28.13 -8.77 -15.99
N TRP A 160 -27.25 -8.94 -16.96
CA TRP A 160 -27.14 -10.08 -17.87
C TRP A 160 -25.83 -10.88 -17.71
N ALA A 161 -24.97 -10.50 -16.77
CA ALA A 161 -23.76 -11.26 -16.49
C ALA A 161 -24.18 -12.53 -15.75
N GLU A 162 -24.05 -13.67 -16.38
CA GLU A 162 -23.90 -14.95 -15.68
C GLU A 162 -22.81 -14.71 -14.63
N SER A 163 -23.06 -15.10 -13.37
CA SER A 163 -22.25 -14.88 -12.17
C SER A 163 -20.74 -15.07 -12.42
N THR A 164 -20.10 -14.09 -13.06
CA THR A 164 -18.70 -14.14 -13.40
C THR A 164 -17.91 -13.39 -12.32
N ILE A 165 -17.13 -14.15 -11.57
CA ILE A 165 -16.14 -13.67 -10.58
C ILE A 165 -14.96 -12.99 -11.28
N TYR A 166 -15.01 -12.84 -12.61
CA TYR A 166 -13.94 -12.29 -13.44
C TYR A 166 -14.05 -10.78 -13.53
N GLY A 167 -12.91 -10.07 -13.47
CA GLY A 167 -12.88 -8.66 -13.81
C GLY A 167 -12.60 -7.71 -12.67
N PHE A 168 -11.97 -8.15 -11.57
CA PHE A 168 -11.40 -7.22 -10.60
C PHE A 168 -10.39 -6.30 -11.31
N ARG A 169 -10.50 -5.00 -11.06
CA ARG A 169 -9.65 -3.99 -11.70
C ARG A 169 -9.06 -3.06 -10.65
N LEU A 170 -7.86 -2.56 -10.92
CA LEU A 170 -7.27 -1.49 -10.13
C LEU A 170 -7.96 -0.16 -10.47
N THR A 171 -8.06 0.71 -9.48
CA THR A 171 -8.60 2.07 -9.62
C THR A 171 -7.50 3.05 -10.03
N SER A 172 -7.88 4.27 -10.44
CA SER A 172 -6.94 5.37 -10.64
C SER A 172 -6.16 5.72 -9.35
N LEU A 173 -6.77 5.53 -8.17
CA LEU A 173 -6.08 5.69 -6.89
C LEU A 173 -4.95 4.64 -6.73
N ALA A 174 -5.19 3.41 -7.17
CA ALA A 174 -4.14 2.39 -7.18
C ALA A 174 -3.00 2.75 -8.16
N ASP A 175 -3.31 3.29 -9.34
CA ASP A 175 -2.30 3.75 -10.28
C ASP A 175 -1.46 4.89 -9.70
N THR A 176 -2.08 5.85 -9.03
CA THR A 176 -1.40 6.93 -8.29
C THR A 176 -0.49 6.36 -7.20
N LEU A 177 -1.03 5.44 -6.39
CA LEU A 177 -0.30 4.75 -5.32
C LEU A 177 0.96 4.05 -5.84
N PHE A 178 0.81 3.25 -6.90
CA PHE A 178 1.94 2.56 -7.53
C PHE A 178 2.91 3.54 -8.21
N GLY A 179 2.41 4.68 -8.69
CA GLY A 179 3.22 5.78 -9.16
C GLY A 179 4.17 6.28 -8.07
N TYR A 180 3.67 6.51 -6.85
CA TYR A 180 4.49 6.92 -5.71
C TYR A 180 5.52 5.85 -5.33
N VAL A 181 5.10 4.58 -5.22
CA VAL A 181 6.01 3.47 -4.86
C VAL A 181 7.14 3.28 -5.87
N SER A 182 6.88 3.51 -7.15
CA SER A 182 7.87 3.38 -8.22
C SER A 182 8.60 4.68 -8.56
N TYR A 183 8.23 5.81 -7.92
CA TYR A 183 8.82 7.11 -8.19
C TYR A 183 10.31 7.10 -7.82
N ARG A 184 11.16 7.34 -8.81
CA ARG A 184 12.60 7.59 -8.61
C ARG A 184 12.87 8.98 -9.14
N LYS A 185 13.39 9.86 -8.28
CA LYS A 185 13.88 11.18 -8.73
C LYS A 185 14.90 10.91 -9.84
N ARG A 186 14.58 11.31 -11.07
CA ARG A 186 15.58 11.28 -12.14
C ARG A 186 16.66 12.26 -11.71
N HIS A 187 17.84 11.74 -11.37
CA HIS A 187 19.00 12.59 -11.19
C HIS A 187 19.18 13.32 -12.53
N HIS A 188 18.92 14.62 -12.53
CA HIS A 188 19.35 15.47 -13.63
C HIS A 188 20.88 15.39 -13.65
N GLN A 189 21.39 14.67 -14.65
CA GLN A 189 22.79 14.75 -15.06
C GLN A 189 23.05 16.12 -15.66
#